data_48ec61e0f39c9fe51bc3c278b3bcfdae
#
_entry.id   48ec61e0f39c9fe51bc3c278b3bcfdae
#
_cell.length_a   1.000
_cell.length_b   1.000
_cell.length_c   1.000
_cell.angle_alpha   90.00
_cell.angle_beta   90.00
_cell.angle_gamma   90.00
#
_symmetry.space_group_name_H-M   'P 1'
#
loop_
_entity.id
_entity.type
_entity.pdbx_description
1 polymer ?
#
loop_
_entity_poly.entity_id
_entity_poly.type
_entity_poly.pdbx_seq_one_letter_code
_entity_poly.pdbx_strand_id
1 'polypeptide(L)'
;SLKILYAIQTTGNGHLSRAQKLVPKFSEKTNVDILTSGPLNNFPTYKPPIKHYKGFKFFTSKSGSINWIQTVFLNNYFQFFIDVFNCPVRDYDIVISDYEPISAWASMIKGIKCVALSNQYVLNSKNVPKPKRYSRLLLRVINFLCPTKLGYGYHYRPYNENILSPIIRDRIREINTSTNNEILIYLPTYSIHNIVDIIKKLPDQMEWTIFTNESDSNYKIEGVNINSISDDLFTKKIGSC
;
A
#
# COMPACT_ATOMS: atom_id res chain seq x y z
N SER A 1 -19.42 -0.98 -23.03
CA SER A 1 -17.98 -1.10 -22.65
C SER A 1 -17.88 -1.60 -21.22
N LEU A 2 -16.86 -2.39 -20.93
CA LEU A 2 -16.59 -2.93 -19.60
C LEU A 2 -16.43 -1.77 -18.57
N LYS A 3 -17.12 -1.88 -17.41
CA LYS A 3 -16.99 -0.94 -16.30
C LYS A 3 -16.22 -1.57 -15.15
N ILE A 4 -15.14 -0.93 -14.73
CA ILE A 4 -14.27 -1.39 -13.64
C ILE A 4 -14.37 -0.43 -12.46
N LEU A 5 -14.55 -0.96 -11.25
CA LEU A 5 -14.33 -0.24 -10.00
C LEU A 5 -12.94 -0.61 -9.46
N TYR A 6 -12.02 0.35 -9.42
CA TYR A 6 -10.70 0.16 -8.82
C TYR A 6 -10.71 0.68 -7.39
N ALA A 7 -10.67 -0.23 -6.43
CA ALA A 7 -10.80 0.08 -5.01
C ALA A 7 -9.45 0.04 -4.30
N ILE A 8 -9.13 1.11 -3.58
CA ILE A 8 -7.80 1.39 -3.01
C ILE A 8 -7.90 1.58 -1.50
N GLN A 9 -7.13 0.81 -0.76
CA GLN A 9 -6.86 1.09 0.66
C GLN A 9 -5.79 2.19 0.79
N THR A 10 -6.12 3.30 1.46
CA THR A 10 -5.26 4.47 1.54
C THR A 10 -4.27 4.45 2.72
N THR A 11 -4.24 3.36 3.49
CA THR A 11 -3.23 3.17 4.53
C THR A 11 -1.87 2.89 3.89
N GLY A 12 -1.06 3.92 3.76
CA GLY A 12 0.27 3.85 3.14
C GLY A 12 0.28 4.19 1.65
N ASN A 13 1.42 4.76 1.20
CA ASN A 13 1.57 5.34 -0.13
C ASN A 13 1.67 4.31 -1.27
N GLY A 14 1.96 3.05 -0.96
CA GLY A 14 2.20 2.01 -1.97
C GLY A 14 0.97 1.69 -2.83
N HIS A 15 -0.22 1.66 -2.24
CA HIS A 15 -1.47 1.41 -2.96
C HIS A 15 -1.80 2.56 -3.91
N LEU A 16 -1.70 3.80 -3.44
CA LEU A 16 -1.92 5.00 -4.25
C LEU A 16 -0.91 5.11 -5.40
N SER A 17 0.37 4.83 -5.12
CA SER A 17 1.44 4.85 -6.12
C SER A 17 1.22 3.84 -7.25
N ARG A 18 0.73 2.64 -6.94
CA ARG A 18 0.36 1.64 -7.95
C ARG A 18 -0.83 2.11 -8.79
N ALA A 19 -1.87 2.61 -8.13
CA ALA A 19 -3.07 3.08 -8.81
C ALA A 19 -2.78 4.22 -9.79
N GLN A 20 -1.87 5.15 -9.45
CA GLN A 20 -1.42 6.22 -10.34
C GLN A 20 -0.87 5.71 -11.67
N LYS A 21 -0.29 4.51 -11.71
CA LYS A 21 0.21 3.91 -12.95
C LYS A 21 -0.82 3.01 -13.63
N LEU A 22 -1.57 2.23 -12.86
CA LEU A 22 -2.46 1.20 -13.42
C LEU A 22 -3.77 1.76 -13.94
N VAL A 23 -4.40 2.70 -13.19
CA VAL A 23 -5.72 3.19 -13.57
C VAL A 23 -5.72 3.94 -14.89
N PRO A 24 -4.76 4.83 -15.22
CA PRO A 24 -4.67 5.41 -16.55
C PRO A 24 -4.61 4.37 -17.67
N LYS A 25 -3.78 3.31 -17.48
CA LYS A 25 -3.65 2.23 -18.47
C LYS A 25 -4.92 1.42 -18.65
N PHE A 26 -5.66 1.16 -17.58
CA PHE A 26 -6.97 0.51 -17.70
C PHE A 26 -7.98 1.44 -18.39
N SER A 27 -7.93 2.73 -18.10
CA SER A 27 -8.83 3.74 -18.68
C SER A 27 -8.66 3.93 -20.18
N GLU A 28 -7.51 3.56 -20.77
CA GLU A 28 -7.32 3.54 -22.22
C GLU A 28 -8.24 2.54 -22.94
N LYS A 29 -8.66 1.48 -22.24
CA LYS A 29 -9.43 0.37 -22.84
C LYS A 29 -10.82 0.21 -22.27
N THR A 30 -11.07 0.74 -21.09
CA THR A 30 -12.32 0.52 -20.34
C THR A 30 -12.72 1.75 -19.54
N ASN A 31 -13.97 1.76 -19.04
CA ASN A 31 -14.39 2.79 -18.08
C ASN A 31 -13.98 2.36 -16.67
N VAL A 32 -13.12 3.17 -16.02
CA VAL A 32 -12.62 2.88 -14.67
C VAL A 32 -13.02 3.99 -13.72
N ASP A 33 -13.69 3.64 -12.64
CA ASP A 33 -13.94 4.53 -11.52
C ASP A 33 -13.10 4.09 -10.30
N ILE A 34 -12.79 5.07 -9.44
CA ILE A 34 -11.98 4.85 -8.25
C ILE A 34 -12.85 4.91 -7.01
N LEU A 35 -12.64 3.96 -6.11
CA LEU A 35 -13.14 3.98 -4.75
C LEU A 35 -11.96 3.94 -3.78
N THR A 36 -12.05 4.68 -2.69
CA THR A 36 -11.00 4.68 -1.67
C THR A 36 -11.57 4.42 -0.29
N SER A 37 -10.79 3.78 0.58
CA SER A 37 -11.10 3.67 2.00
C SER A 37 -9.85 3.79 2.88
N GLY A 38 -10.03 4.26 4.11
CA GLY A 38 -8.96 4.45 5.08
C GLY A 38 -8.64 5.91 5.37
N PRO A 39 -7.44 6.25 5.90
CA PRO A 39 -7.06 7.62 6.21
C PRO A 39 -7.04 8.53 4.98
N LEU A 40 -7.51 9.78 5.15
CA LEU A 40 -7.54 10.82 4.11
C LEU A 40 -6.17 11.50 3.95
N ASN A 41 -5.12 10.76 3.61
CA ASN A 41 -3.81 11.39 3.53
C ASN A 41 -3.48 11.97 2.15
N ASN A 42 -3.93 11.35 1.06
CA ASN A 42 -3.77 11.86 -0.31
C ASN A 42 -4.71 11.10 -1.25
N PHE A 43 -5.35 11.79 -2.18
CA PHE A 43 -6.10 11.16 -3.26
C PHE A 43 -5.25 11.01 -4.53
N PRO A 44 -5.61 10.04 -5.40
CA PRO A 44 -5.02 9.96 -6.73
C PRO A 44 -5.24 11.28 -7.48
N THR A 45 -4.18 11.89 -7.96
CA THR A 45 -4.22 13.22 -8.61
C THR A 45 -4.85 13.20 -10.00
N TYR A 46 -4.91 12.03 -10.64
CA TYR A 46 -5.38 11.89 -12.03
C TYR A 46 -6.90 11.66 -12.17
N LYS A 47 -7.59 11.18 -11.13
CA LYS A 47 -9.06 11.02 -11.10
C LYS A 47 -9.55 11.01 -9.65
N PRO A 48 -10.50 11.86 -9.26
CA PRO A 48 -11.07 11.82 -7.91
C PRO A 48 -11.83 10.51 -7.69
N PRO A 49 -11.85 9.97 -6.47
CA PRO A 49 -12.67 8.82 -6.16
C PRO A 49 -14.16 9.18 -6.20
N ILE A 50 -14.98 8.28 -6.74
CA ILE A 50 -16.45 8.43 -6.73
C ILE A 50 -17.02 8.35 -5.31
N LYS A 51 -16.31 7.64 -4.43
CA LYS A 51 -16.65 7.46 -3.03
C LYS A 51 -15.38 7.24 -2.20
N HIS A 52 -15.39 7.85 -1.02
CA HIS A 52 -14.40 7.58 0.03
C HIS A 52 -15.09 7.10 1.30
N TYR A 53 -14.59 6.00 1.88
CA TYR A 53 -15.06 5.44 3.13
C TYR A 53 -13.99 5.57 4.22
N LYS A 54 -14.41 5.63 5.48
CA LYS A 54 -13.46 5.58 6.61
C LYS A 54 -12.69 4.26 6.64
N GLY A 55 -13.33 3.17 6.22
CA GLY A 55 -12.72 1.85 6.11
C GLY A 55 -12.15 1.31 7.41
N PHE A 56 -11.35 0.25 7.32
CA PHE A 56 -10.57 -0.25 8.45
C PHE A 56 -9.32 0.58 8.68
N LYS A 57 -9.01 0.84 9.95
CA LYS A 57 -7.71 1.35 10.38
C LYS A 57 -6.79 0.17 10.66
N PHE A 58 -5.62 0.17 10.05
CA PHE A 58 -4.55 -0.77 10.37
C PHE A 58 -3.66 -0.15 11.43
N PHE A 59 -3.64 -0.74 12.62
CA PHE A 59 -2.82 -0.27 13.72
C PHE A 59 -1.42 -0.87 13.61
N THR A 60 -0.39 -0.05 13.77
CA THR A 60 1.01 -0.48 13.76
C THR A 60 1.59 -0.43 15.17
N SER A 61 2.47 -1.37 15.48
CA SER A 61 3.27 -1.36 16.71
C SER A 61 4.45 -0.39 16.58
N LYS A 62 5.10 -0.08 17.70
CA LYS A 62 6.34 0.74 17.70
C LYS A 62 7.47 0.12 16.86
N SER A 63 7.42 -1.18 16.58
CA SER A 63 8.37 -1.90 15.71
C SER A 63 7.96 -1.92 14.24
N GLY A 64 6.95 -1.13 13.83
CA GLY A 64 6.47 -1.02 12.45
C GLY A 64 5.64 -2.21 11.95
N SER A 65 5.41 -3.24 12.76
CA SER A 65 4.56 -4.37 12.40
C SER A 65 3.09 -4.08 12.64
N ILE A 66 2.19 -4.70 11.86
CA ILE A 66 0.74 -4.56 12.08
C ILE A 66 0.35 -5.24 13.40
N ASN A 67 -0.32 -4.49 14.26
CA ASN A 67 -0.97 -5.01 15.46
C ASN A 67 -2.34 -5.57 15.10
N TRP A 68 -2.39 -6.86 14.79
CA TRP A 68 -3.62 -7.53 14.34
C TRP A 68 -4.73 -7.55 15.39
N ILE A 69 -4.37 -7.62 16.68
CA ILE A 69 -5.35 -7.58 17.77
C ILE A 69 -6.07 -6.23 17.78
N GLN A 70 -5.32 -5.13 17.82
CA GLN A 70 -5.92 -3.80 17.76
C GLN A 70 -6.67 -3.57 16.45
N THR A 71 -6.13 -4.02 15.32
CA THR A 71 -6.77 -3.91 14.01
C THR A 71 -8.12 -4.63 13.98
N VAL A 72 -8.23 -5.81 14.60
CA VAL A 72 -9.49 -6.55 14.64
C VAL A 72 -10.46 -5.95 15.67
N PHE A 73 -10.02 -5.57 16.86
CA PHE A 73 -10.96 -5.21 17.94
C PHE A 73 -11.33 -3.72 18.01
N LEU A 74 -10.53 -2.81 17.48
CA LEU A 74 -10.75 -1.35 17.60
C LEU A 74 -11.46 -0.71 16.40
N ASN A 75 -11.81 -1.48 15.37
CA ASN A 75 -12.54 -0.97 14.23
C ASN A 75 -14.06 -0.96 14.48
N ASN A 76 -14.74 0.02 13.88
CA ASN A 76 -16.18 0.13 13.94
C ASN A 76 -16.85 -0.80 12.91
N TYR A 77 -17.20 -2.01 13.30
CA TYR A 77 -17.84 -3.01 12.43
C TYR A 77 -19.24 -2.61 11.99
N PHE A 78 -19.99 -1.89 12.82
CA PHE A 78 -21.32 -1.44 12.46
C PHE A 78 -21.27 -0.50 11.25
N GLN A 79 -20.40 0.52 11.31
CA GLN A 79 -20.21 1.44 10.19
C GLN A 79 -19.63 0.70 8.97
N PHE A 80 -18.71 -0.22 9.19
CA PHE A 80 -18.13 -1.03 8.10
C PHE A 80 -19.20 -1.78 7.31
N PHE A 81 -20.14 -2.45 7.98
CA PHE A 81 -21.21 -3.18 7.30
C PHE A 81 -22.21 -2.24 6.60
N ILE A 82 -22.53 -1.08 7.18
CA ILE A 82 -23.32 -0.05 6.49
C ILE A 82 -22.62 0.35 5.18
N ASP A 83 -21.32 0.61 5.22
CA ASP A 83 -20.53 0.98 4.06
C ASP A 83 -20.48 -0.14 3.01
N VAL A 84 -20.34 -1.40 3.43
CA VAL A 84 -20.39 -2.59 2.57
C VAL A 84 -21.75 -2.71 1.84
N PHE A 85 -22.86 -2.54 2.55
CA PHE A 85 -24.19 -2.61 1.93
C PHE A 85 -24.46 -1.46 0.96
N ASN A 86 -23.93 -0.27 1.25
CA ASN A 86 -24.07 0.92 0.42
C ASN A 86 -23.01 1.04 -0.70
N CYS A 87 -22.04 0.13 -0.75
CA CYS A 87 -20.99 0.16 -1.76
C CYS A 87 -21.57 -0.15 -3.16
N PRO A 88 -21.34 0.70 -4.18
CA PRO A 88 -22.01 0.64 -5.48
C PRO A 88 -21.39 -0.40 -6.43
N VAL A 89 -20.98 -1.57 -5.93
CA VAL A 89 -20.29 -2.59 -6.74
C VAL A 89 -21.17 -3.18 -7.85
N ARG A 90 -22.52 -3.08 -7.72
CA ARG A 90 -23.47 -3.58 -8.73
C ARG A 90 -23.45 -2.76 -10.04
N ASP A 91 -22.93 -1.56 -10.01
CA ASP A 91 -22.84 -0.68 -11.18
C ASP A 91 -21.63 -1.02 -12.07
N TYR A 92 -20.87 -2.07 -11.69
CA TYR A 92 -19.62 -2.48 -12.32
C TYR A 92 -19.62 -3.96 -12.70
N ASP A 93 -18.95 -4.28 -13.80
CA ASP A 93 -18.78 -5.65 -14.28
C ASP A 93 -17.69 -6.39 -13.48
N ILE A 94 -16.66 -5.64 -13.04
CA ILE A 94 -15.52 -6.15 -12.27
C ILE A 94 -15.10 -5.12 -11.23
N VAL A 95 -14.80 -5.63 -10.04
CA VAL A 95 -14.12 -4.87 -8.98
C VAL A 95 -12.67 -5.33 -8.90
N ILE A 96 -11.72 -4.40 -8.94
CA ILE A 96 -10.31 -4.65 -8.64
C ILE A 96 -10.04 -4.10 -7.25
N SER A 97 -9.65 -4.96 -6.30
CA SER A 97 -9.37 -4.55 -4.93
C SER A 97 -7.86 -4.55 -4.66
N ASP A 98 -7.28 -3.37 -4.44
CA ASP A 98 -5.94 -3.24 -3.89
C ASP A 98 -6.00 -3.25 -2.35
N TYR A 99 -6.33 -4.43 -1.83
CA TYR A 99 -6.54 -4.72 -0.41
C TYR A 99 -7.57 -3.81 0.26
N GLU A 100 -8.65 -3.48 -0.46
CA GLU A 100 -9.72 -2.61 0.01
C GLU A 100 -10.89 -3.47 0.53
N PRO A 101 -11.14 -3.50 1.86
CA PRO A 101 -12.07 -4.43 2.49
C PRO A 101 -13.54 -4.22 2.12
N ILE A 102 -14.00 -2.96 2.01
CA ILE A 102 -15.43 -2.66 1.81
C ILE A 102 -15.90 -3.18 0.45
N SER A 103 -15.17 -2.86 -0.62
CA SER A 103 -15.52 -3.32 -1.96
C SER A 103 -15.40 -4.84 -2.11
N ALA A 104 -14.40 -5.45 -1.46
CA ALA A 104 -14.21 -6.90 -1.48
C ALA A 104 -15.40 -7.62 -0.80
N TRP A 105 -15.80 -7.20 0.40
CA TRP A 105 -16.97 -7.72 1.10
C TRP A 105 -18.27 -7.45 0.35
N ALA A 106 -18.45 -6.24 -0.16
CA ALA A 106 -19.63 -5.88 -0.95
C ALA A 106 -19.75 -6.75 -2.19
N SER A 107 -18.64 -6.98 -2.89
CA SER A 107 -18.60 -7.86 -4.06
C SER A 107 -18.95 -9.30 -3.72
N MET A 108 -18.40 -9.82 -2.63
CA MET A 108 -18.71 -11.18 -2.14
C MET A 108 -20.20 -11.34 -1.82
N ILE A 109 -20.77 -10.39 -1.06
CA ILE A 109 -22.19 -10.44 -0.63
C ILE A 109 -23.14 -10.26 -1.82
N LYS A 110 -22.79 -9.36 -2.76
CA LYS A 110 -23.66 -9.02 -3.91
C LYS A 110 -23.39 -9.89 -5.15
N GLY A 111 -22.48 -10.85 -5.08
CA GLY A 111 -22.15 -11.77 -6.18
C GLY A 111 -21.42 -11.12 -7.35
N ILE A 112 -20.72 -10.00 -7.15
CA ILE A 112 -19.95 -9.32 -8.19
C ILE A 112 -18.54 -9.88 -8.25
N LYS A 113 -17.99 -10.03 -9.46
CA LYS A 113 -16.61 -10.51 -9.66
C LYS A 113 -15.61 -9.52 -9.05
N CYS A 114 -14.84 -9.97 -8.06
CA CYS A 114 -13.78 -9.20 -7.43
C CYS A 114 -12.43 -9.90 -7.62
N VAL A 115 -11.44 -9.13 -8.08
CA VAL A 115 -10.07 -9.58 -8.31
C VAL A 115 -9.15 -8.81 -7.38
N ALA A 116 -8.40 -9.51 -6.53
CA ALA A 116 -7.34 -8.87 -5.74
C ALA A 116 -6.17 -8.47 -6.64
N LEU A 117 -5.63 -7.28 -6.41
CA LEU A 117 -4.42 -6.82 -7.08
C LEU A 117 -3.55 -6.10 -6.04
N SER A 118 -2.89 -6.89 -5.16
CA SER A 118 -2.24 -6.36 -3.97
C SER A 118 -1.01 -7.16 -3.55
N ASN A 119 -0.11 -6.53 -2.80
CA ASN A 119 1.03 -7.22 -2.21
C ASN A 119 0.62 -8.35 -1.25
N GLN A 120 -0.48 -8.17 -0.53
CA GLN A 120 -0.96 -9.14 0.46
C GLN A 120 -1.40 -10.45 -0.18
N TYR A 121 -1.89 -10.41 -1.42
CA TYR A 121 -2.34 -11.60 -2.14
C TYR A 121 -1.22 -12.63 -2.39
N VAL A 122 0.05 -12.18 -2.42
CA VAL A 122 1.23 -13.06 -2.53
C VAL A 122 1.24 -14.15 -1.45
N LEU A 123 0.73 -13.85 -0.26
CA LEU A 123 0.71 -14.79 0.86
C LEU A 123 -0.17 -16.03 0.61
N ASN A 124 -1.08 -15.97 -0.36
CA ASN A 124 -1.89 -17.11 -0.79
C ASN A 124 -1.08 -18.13 -1.63
N SER A 125 0.03 -17.73 -2.23
CA SER A 125 0.89 -18.65 -2.98
C SER A 125 1.65 -19.58 -2.03
N LYS A 126 1.67 -20.89 -2.35
CA LYS A 126 2.42 -21.89 -1.61
C LYS A 126 3.94 -21.77 -1.84
N ASN A 127 4.33 -21.28 -3.00
CA ASN A 127 5.73 -21.25 -3.46
C ASN A 127 6.50 -20.02 -2.96
N VAL A 128 5.81 -18.99 -2.46
CA VAL A 128 6.45 -17.79 -1.93
C VAL A 128 7.02 -18.06 -0.54
N PRO A 129 8.28 -17.69 -0.25
CA PRO A 129 8.85 -17.79 1.08
C PRO A 129 8.03 -17.01 2.10
N LYS A 130 7.79 -17.62 3.26
CA LYS A 130 6.99 -17.01 4.32
C LYS A 130 7.87 -16.74 5.53
N PRO A 131 7.57 -15.67 6.31
CA PRO A 131 8.31 -15.39 7.55
C PRO A 131 8.27 -16.58 8.52
N LYS A 132 9.31 -16.79 9.33
CA LYS A 132 9.37 -17.87 10.32
C LYS A 132 8.18 -17.89 11.30
N ARG A 133 7.62 -16.70 11.62
CA ARG A 133 6.44 -16.54 12.50
C ARG A 133 5.11 -16.53 11.75
N TYR A 134 5.11 -16.89 10.48
CA TYR A 134 3.89 -16.98 9.70
C TYR A 134 2.99 -18.11 10.24
N SER A 135 1.73 -17.76 10.52
CA SER A 135 0.73 -18.73 10.92
C SER A 135 -0.41 -18.84 9.92
N ARG A 136 -1.00 -20.04 9.79
CA ARG A 136 -2.21 -20.22 8.96
C ARG A 136 -3.38 -19.37 9.45
N LEU A 137 -3.42 -19.09 10.76
CA LEU A 137 -4.43 -18.20 11.34
C LEU A 137 -4.27 -16.77 10.83
N LEU A 138 -3.05 -16.25 10.78
CA LEU A 138 -2.78 -14.90 10.23
C LEU A 138 -3.24 -14.81 8.78
N LEU A 139 -2.96 -15.82 7.94
CA LEU A 139 -3.45 -15.84 6.56
C LEU A 139 -4.99 -15.82 6.49
N ARG A 140 -5.66 -16.56 7.36
CA ARG A 140 -7.14 -16.53 7.43
C ARG A 140 -7.66 -15.14 7.80
N VAL A 141 -7.02 -14.45 8.74
CA VAL A 141 -7.38 -13.08 9.11
C VAL A 141 -7.16 -12.12 7.94
N ILE A 142 -6.02 -12.20 7.25
CA ILE A 142 -5.72 -11.36 6.08
C ILE A 142 -6.77 -11.56 4.97
N ASN A 143 -7.12 -12.81 4.67
CA ASN A 143 -8.12 -13.13 3.66
C ASN A 143 -9.55 -12.80 4.10
N PHE A 144 -9.84 -12.87 5.40
CA PHE A 144 -11.13 -12.45 5.94
C PHE A 144 -11.32 -10.94 5.85
N LEU A 145 -10.29 -10.16 6.11
CA LEU A 145 -10.37 -8.69 6.00
C LEU A 145 -10.64 -8.24 4.55
N CYS A 146 -10.09 -8.94 3.56
CA CYS A 146 -10.32 -8.62 2.15
C CYS A 146 -10.60 -9.91 1.36
N PRO A 147 -11.85 -10.43 1.40
CA PRO A 147 -12.19 -11.71 0.80
C PRO A 147 -12.23 -11.60 -0.74
N THR A 148 -11.31 -12.32 -1.40
CA THR A 148 -11.26 -12.43 -2.86
C THR A 148 -10.94 -13.87 -3.26
N LYS A 149 -11.64 -14.40 -4.27
CA LYS A 149 -11.38 -15.76 -4.78
C LYS A 149 -10.27 -15.80 -5.81
N LEU A 150 -10.11 -14.71 -6.54
CA LEU A 150 -9.14 -14.56 -7.62
C LEU A 150 -8.25 -13.36 -7.31
N GLY A 151 -7.00 -13.40 -7.76
CA GLY A 151 -6.13 -12.24 -7.63
C GLY A 151 -4.71 -12.46 -8.10
N TYR A 152 -4.00 -11.36 -8.10
CA TYR A 152 -2.59 -11.27 -8.43
C TYR A 152 -1.85 -10.56 -7.29
N GLY A 153 -0.68 -11.10 -6.94
CA GLY A 153 0.23 -10.49 -5.99
C GLY A 153 1.44 -9.87 -6.67
N TYR A 154 2.18 -9.04 -5.95
CA TYR A 154 3.42 -8.45 -6.45
C TYR A 154 4.62 -9.00 -5.67
N HIS A 155 5.61 -9.53 -6.39
CA HIS A 155 6.87 -9.95 -5.80
C HIS A 155 8.03 -9.76 -6.81
N TYR A 156 9.26 -9.61 -6.30
CA TYR A 156 10.46 -9.44 -7.14
C TYR A 156 10.81 -10.71 -7.93
N ARG A 157 10.34 -11.89 -7.49
CA ARG A 157 10.49 -13.15 -8.20
C ARG A 157 9.14 -13.69 -8.62
N PRO A 158 8.99 -14.16 -9.87
CA PRO A 158 7.76 -14.77 -10.36
C PRO A 158 7.67 -16.23 -9.87
N TYR A 159 7.08 -16.43 -8.69
CA TYR A 159 6.94 -17.78 -8.12
C TYR A 159 5.86 -18.62 -8.81
N ASN A 160 4.89 -17.99 -9.44
CA ASN A 160 3.84 -18.59 -10.26
C ASN A 160 3.18 -17.51 -11.15
N GLU A 161 2.23 -17.91 -12.00
CA GLU A 161 1.53 -17.03 -12.94
C GLU A 161 0.71 -15.90 -12.30
N ASN A 162 0.30 -16.06 -11.02
CA ASN A 162 -0.46 -15.05 -10.30
C ASN A 162 0.45 -14.07 -9.52
N ILE A 163 1.76 -14.18 -9.68
CA ILE A 163 2.73 -13.28 -9.04
C ILE A 163 3.36 -12.40 -10.12
N LEU A 164 3.02 -11.13 -10.05
CA LEU A 164 3.49 -10.10 -10.98
C LEU A 164 4.73 -9.37 -10.42
N SER A 165 5.51 -8.79 -11.30
CA SER A 165 6.59 -7.89 -10.90
C SER A 165 6.04 -6.63 -10.25
N PRO A 166 6.77 -6.02 -9.30
CA PRO A 166 6.37 -4.75 -8.68
C PRO A 166 6.13 -3.65 -9.70
N ILE A 167 5.11 -2.85 -9.47
CA ILE A 167 4.79 -1.69 -10.31
C ILE A 167 5.75 -0.55 -9.93
N ILE A 168 6.57 -0.13 -10.88
CA ILE A 168 7.47 1.00 -10.74
C ILE A 168 6.97 2.12 -11.65
N ARG A 169 6.84 3.34 -11.12
CA ARG A 169 6.41 4.52 -11.87
C ARG A 169 7.44 4.88 -12.94
N ASP A 170 6.99 5.36 -14.09
CA ASP A 170 7.88 5.67 -15.22
C ASP A 170 8.92 6.71 -14.84
N ARG A 171 8.54 7.77 -14.11
CA ARG A 171 9.46 8.78 -13.62
C ARG A 171 10.60 8.24 -12.73
N ILE A 172 10.41 7.08 -12.05
CA ILE A 172 11.48 6.41 -11.30
C ILE A 172 12.43 5.68 -12.25
N ARG A 173 11.90 5.09 -13.34
CA ARG A 173 12.68 4.36 -14.33
C ARG A 173 13.54 5.27 -15.21
N GLU A 174 13.10 6.51 -15.39
CA GLU A 174 13.72 7.52 -16.25
C GLU A 174 14.74 8.41 -15.52
N ILE A 175 14.94 8.20 -14.22
CA ILE A 175 15.91 8.98 -13.45
C ILE A 175 17.32 8.66 -13.92
N ASN A 176 18.10 9.72 -14.19
CA ASN A 176 19.54 9.59 -14.34
C ASN A 176 20.16 9.23 -12.99
N THR A 177 20.79 8.08 -12.93
CA THR A 177 21.39 7.58 -11.69
C THR A 177 22.84 8.07 -11.55
N SER A 178 23.19 8.46 -10.33
CA SER A 178 24.56 8.72 -9.90
C SER A 178 24.80 8.00 -8.57
N THR A 179 26.04 7.74 -8.22
CA THR A 179 26.38 7.12 -6.95
C THR A 179 27.11 8.14 -6.09
N ASN A 180 26.65 8.31 -4.86
CA ASN A 180 27.34 9.10 -3.84
C ASN A 180 27.44 8.28 -2.53
N ASN A 181 28.02 8.84 -1.49
CA ASN A 181 28.17 8.17 -0.19
C ASN A 181 26.93 8.38 0.71
N GLU A 182 25.73 8.45 0.13
CA GLU A 182 24.48 8.64 0.84
C GLU A 182 23.67 7.33 0.92
N ILE A 183 23.14 7.04 2.10
CA ILE A 183 22.15 5.96 2.29
C ILE A 183 20.79 6.58 2.57
N LEU A 184 19.82 6.20 1.74
CA LEU A 184 18.45 6.65 1.84
C LEU A 184 17.60 5.62 2.59
N ILE A 185 16.90 6.07 3.64
CA ILE A 185 16.01 5.23 4.45
C ILE A 185 14.57 5.73 4.31
N TYR A 186 13.67 4.82 3.95
CA TYR A 186 12.23 5.04 3.93
C TYR A 186 11.52 3.92 4.67
N LEU A 187 11.28 4.13 5.97
CA LEU A 187 10.60 3.19 6.86
C LEU A 187 9.46 3.92 7.62
N PRO A 188 8.35 4.26 6.94
CA PRO A 188 7.33 5.19 7.44
C PRO A 188 6.57 4.71 8.68
N THR A 189 6.70 3.43 9.06
CA THR A 189 6.07 2.84 10.25
C THR A 189 7.01 2.69 11.44
N TYR A 190 8.29 3.04 11.26
CA TYR A 190 9.28 3.00 12.34
C TYR A 190 9.51 4.41 12.89
N SER A 191 9.68 4.52 14.21
CA SER A 191 10.06 5.76 14.87
C SER A 191 11.45 6.21 14.42
N ILE A 192 11.59 7.51 14.13
CA ILE A 192 12.87 8.14 13.75
C ILE A 192 13.96 7.83 14.78
N HIS A 193 13.65 7.97 16.08
CA HIS A 193 14.60 7.70 17.15
C HIS A 193 15.17 6.29 17.10
N ASN A 194 14.33 5.27 16.85
CA ASN A 194 14.78 3.90 16.75
C ASN A 194 15.72 3.69 15.55
N ILE A 195 15.47 4.38 14.43
CA ILE A 195 16.34 4.28 13.24
C ILE A 195 17.67 4.97 13.53
N VAL A 196 17.67 6.18 14.11
CA VAL A 196 18.87 6.91 14.48
C VAL A 196 19.73 6.13 15.48
N ASP A 197 19.12 5.49 16.49
CA ASP A 197 19.82 4.64 17.47
C ASP A 197 20.52 3.43 16.82
N ILE A 198 19.99 2.94 15.70
CA ILE A 198 20.65 1.87 14.92
C ILE A 198 21.81 2.45 14.11
N ILE A 199 21.60 3.59 13.44
CA ILE A 199 22.62 4.25 12.61
C ILE A 199 23.87 4.57 13.43
N LYS A 200 23.72 5.07 14.67
CA LYS A 200 24.84 5.35 15.59
C LYS A 200 25.76 4.16 15.87
N LYS A 201 25.27 2.93 15.67
CA LYS A 201 26.06 1.70 15.88
C LYS A 201 26.81 1.26 14.64
N LEU A 202 26.60 1.97 13.51
CA LEU A 202 27.24 1.69 12.23
C LEU A 202 28.49 2.56 12.04
N PRO A 203 29.45 2.15 11.21
CA PRO A 203 30.64 2.96 10.92
C PRO A 203 30.26 4.31 10.30
N ASP A 204 30.90 5.39 10.76
CA ASP A 204 30.61 6.78 10.39
C ASP A 204 31.28 7.15 9.05
N GLN A 205 30.92 6.46 7.97
CA GLN A 205 31.50 6.67 6.63
C GLN A 205 30.47 7.12 5.58
N MET A 206 29.18 7.14 5.94
CA MET A 206 28.07 7.39 5.01
C MET A 206 27.22 8.56 5.47
N GLU A 207 26.71 9.33 4.53
CA GLU A 207 25.65 10.30 4.81
C GLU A 207 24.31 9.58 4.88
N TRP A 208 23.53 9.84 5.94
CA TRP A 208 22.25 9.18 6.17
C TRP A 208 21.09 10.17 5.99
N THR A 209 20.11 9.78 5.18
CA THR A 209 18.89 10.54 4.96
C THR A 209 17.67 9.67 5.22
N ILE A 210 16.82 10.08 6.16
CA ILE A 210 15.56 9.41 6.50
C ILE A 210 14.40 10.22 5.94
N PHE A 211 13.49 9.59 5.19
CA PHE A 211 12.21 10.16 4.83
C PHE A 211 11.12 9.63 5.76
N THR A 212 10.30 10.55 6.30
CA THR A 212 9.30 10.24 7.32
C THR A 212 8.02 11.05 7.18
N ASN A 213 6.92 10.50 7.70
CA ASN A 213 5.66 11.22 7.90
C ASN A 213 5.51 11.81 9.32
N GLU A 214 6.51 11.62 10.20
CA GLU A 214 6.44 12.12 11.58
C GLU A 214 6.74 13.62 11.68
N SER A 215 7.23 14.24 10.59
CA SER A 215 7.54 15.67 10.56
C SER A 215 7.20 16.29 9.21
N ASP A 216 6.68 17.50 9.26
CA ASP A 216 6.40 18.32 8.08
C ASP A 216 7.60 19.21 7.68
N SER A 217 8.68 19.20 8.45
CA SER A 217 9.89 20.00 8.21
C SER A 217 11.14 19.13 8.08
N ASN A 218 12.15 19.65 7.36
CA ASN A 218 13.44 19.02 7.24
C ASN A 218 14.36 19.53 8.35
N TYR A 219 15.08 18.61 9.00
CA TYR A 219 16.01 18.92 10.10
C TYR A 219 17.10 17.85 10.22
N LYS A 220 18.03 18.01 11.18
CA LYS A 220 19.05 17.00 11.48
C LYS A 220 18.96 16.54 12.93
N ILE A 221 19.14 15.24 13.15
CA ILE A 221 19.34 14.65 14.47
C ILE A 221 20.67 13.88 14.42
N GLU A 222 21.63 14.30 15.26
CA GLU A 222 22.89 13.56 15.45
C GLU A 222 23.61 13.19 14.14
N GLY A 223 23.65 14.13 13.21
CA GLY A 223 24.29 13.96 11.89
C GLY A 223 23.40 13.35 10.81
N VAL A 224 22.26 12.78 11.17
CA VAL A 224 21.31 12.17 10.22
C VAL A 224 20.34 13.23 9.69
N ASN A 225 20.18 13.32 8.37
CA ASN A 225 19.22 14.19 7.72
C ASN A 225 17.80 13.58 7.84
N ILE A 226 16.86 14.35 8.38
CA ILE A 226 15.45 13.95 8.47
C ILE A 226 14.67 14.82 7.50
N ASN A 227 13.99 14.19 6.56
CA ASN A 227 13.20 14.88 5.55
C ASN A 227 11.73 14.46 5.64
N SER A 228 10.83 15.43 5.49
CA SER A 228 9.43 15.15 5.25
C SER A 228 9.27 14.44 3.90
N ILE A 229 8.23 13.60 3.77
CA ILE A 229 7.96 12.92 2.51
C ILE A 229 7.43 13.96 1.51
N SER A 230 8.29 14.31 0.58
CA SER A 230 7.96 15.01 -0.65
C SER A 230 8.26 14.07 -1.80
N ASP A 231 7.29 13.83 -2.68
CA ASP A 231 7.43 12.88 -3.76
C ASP A 231 8.56 13.27 -4.74
N ASP A 232 8.75 14.56 -4.98
CA ASP A 232 9.81 15.07 -5.87
C ASP A 232 11.20 14.96 -5.25
N LEU A 233 11.35 15.34 -3.98
CA LEU A 233 12.62 15.23 -3.27
C LEU A 233 13.04 13.77 -3.08
N PHE A 234 12.09 12.91 -2.69
CA PHE A 234 12.33 11.48 -2.54
C PHE A 234 12.75 10.83 -3.87
N THR A 235 12.04 11.17 -4.96
CA THR A 235 12.34 10.66 -6.30
C THR A 235 13.75 11.09 -6.74
N LYS A 236 14.10 12.35 -6.54
CA LYS A 236 15.44 12.88 -6.86
C LYS A 236 16.54 12.16 -6.08
N LYS A 237 16.33 11.96 -4.78
CA LYS A 237 17.30 11.29 -3.89
C LYS A 237 17.51 9.80 -4.24
N ILE A 238 16.46 9.07 -4.67
CA ILE A 238 16.61 7.69 -5.16
C ILE A 238 17.57 7.59 -6.35
N GLY A 239 17.65 8.62 -7.18
CA GLY A 239 18.57 8.64 -8.32
C GLY A 239 20.03 8.89 -7.95
N SER A 240 20.33 9.35 -6.74
CA SER A 240 21.67 9.80 -6.32
C SER A 240 22.21 9.11 -5.07
N CYS A 241 21.63 8.03 -4.60
CA CYS A 241 22.09 7.29 -3.40
C CYS A 241 22.75 5.94 -3.75
#